data_eeaae85d47e5a9910da8b97541e0f80a
#
_entry.id   eeaae85d47e5a9910da8b97541e0f80a
#
_cell.length_a   1.000
_cell.length_b   1.000
_cell.length_c   1.000
_cell.angle_alpha   90.00
_cell.angle_beta   90.00
_cell.angle_gamma   90.00
#
_symmetry.space_group_name_H-M   'P 1'
#
loop_
_entity.id
_entity.type
_entity.pdbx_description
1 polymer ?
#
loop_
_entity_poly.entity_id
_entity_poly.type
_entity_poly.pdbx_seq_one_letter_code
_entity_poly.pdbx_strand_id
1 'polypeptide(L)'
;MAKTIELISPISVKTLPAGFHSDGGNLYLRVKETGARSWVFRYKQSGKVSELGLGSIKSRSLKQARDLATKMRTAITEGKNPALLVNLKSNLPSKTFKDYALELIEIKRDGWRNAKHAQQWENTLKQFVYPKIGKKLPADISLADIKNILLEMWATKTETAVRLRGRIEAVLDYAIVHEDADRRNPARWKGNLDKVLPPPKKLTKVIHHPSADYIDVPNIMSRLREKDTVSAYNLRFTILTATRSGESRGALWSEIDLANKVWTIPASRMKAEREHKIPLCYEALEILAEMKIWNINNSNIVFSGICNKNISDVAVNKTLHAIIPNVTVHGFRSSFRVWGAETTSTPSAVLELALAHVNQNEVEAAYQRSDLFERRRELMTVWGNYCKTKENVVHLVQNA
;
A
#
# COMPACT_ATOMS: atom_id res chain seq x y z
N MET A 1 8.84 -17.57 -61.08
CA MET A 1 9.55 -16.27 -61.24
C MET A 1 9.95 -15.76 -59.86
N ALA A 2 11.28 -15.62 -59.66
CA ALA A 2 11.78 -15.02 -58.40
C ALA A 2 11.30 -13.56 -58.32
N LYS A 3 10.59 -13.21 -57.26
CA LYS A 3 10.18 -11.81 -57.05
C LYS A 3 11.44 -10.97 -56.84
N THR A 4 11.73 -10.08 -57.77
CA THR A 4 12.86 -9.15 -57.68
C THR A 4 12.60 -8.17 -56.52
N ILE A 5 13.56 -7.97 -55.65
CA ILE A 5 13.55 -7.03 -54.53
C ILE A 5 14.60 -5.97 -54.76
N GLU A 6 14.48 -4.79 -54.09
CA GLU A 6 15.41 -3.66 -54.23
C GLU A 6 15.35 -2.95 -55.57
N LEU A 7 14.12 -2.74 -56.07
CA LEU A 7 13.89 -2.11 -57.39
C LEU A 7 14.08 -0.60 -57.37
N ILE A 8 13.98 0.07 -56.24
CA ILE A 8 14.11 1.52 -56.10
C ILE A 8 15.55 1.86 -55.72
N SER A 9 16.22 2.69 -56.52
CA SER A 9 17.55 3.22 -56.16
C SER A 9 17.45 4.40 -55.18
N PRO A 10 18.49 4.72 -54.41
CA PRO A 10 18.51 5.91 -53.55
C PRO A 10 18.23 7.23 -54.30
N ILE A 11 18.62 7.31 -55.57
CA ILE A 11 18.38 8.46 -56.44
C ILE A 11 16.91 8.54 -56.84
N SER A 12 16.31 7.39 -57.22
CA SER A 12 14.91 7.32 -57.67
C SER A 12 13.91 7.65 -56.54
N VAL A 13 14.26 7.42 -55.30
CA VAL A 13 13.40 7.81 -54.17
C VAL A 13 12.98 9.27 -54.22
N LYS A 14 13.85 10.16 -54.75
CA LYS A 14 13.61 11.61 -54.83
C LYS A 14 12.98 12.05 -56.15
N THR A 15 13.08 11.25 -57.21
CA THR A 15 12.69 11.65 -58.58
C THR A 15 11.42 10.99 -59.09
N LEU A 16 10.98 9.86 -58.51
CA LEU A 16 9.78 9.16 -58.94
C LEU A 16 8.53 10.06 -58.89
N PRO A 17 7.65 9.99 -59.90
CA PRO A 17 6.42 10.80 -59.97
C PRO A 17 5.38 10.38 -58.91
N ALA A 18 4.26 11.12 -58.82
CA ALA A 18 3.13 10.75 -57.97
C ALA A 18 2.63 9.36 -58.32
N GLY A 19 2.36 8.54 -57.28
CA GLY A 19 1.91 7.16 -57.45
C GLY A 19 2.49 6.18 -56.39
N PHE A 20 2.21 4.89 -56.62
CA PHE A 20 2.75 3.78 -55.81
C PHE A 20 3.86 3.07 -56.65
N HIS A 21 5.07 3.08 -56.14
CA HIS A 21 6.24 2.46 -56.76
C HIS A 21 6.72 1.29 -55.92
N SER A 22 6.71 0.09 -56.49
CA SER A 22 7.16 -1.12 -55.80
C SER A 22 8.67 -1.17 -55.68
N ASP A 23 9.18 -1.43 -54.47
CA ASP A 23 10.60 -1.79 -54.23
C ASP A 23 10.81 -3.31 -54.19
N GLY A 24 9.73 -4.07 -54.37
CA GLY A 24 9.74 -5.52 -54.21
C GLY A 24 9.54 -5.94 -52.72
N GLY A 25 9.32 -7.25 -52.50
CA GLY A 25 9.18 -7.79 -51.16
C GLY A 25 8.12 -7.09 -50.30
N ASN A 26 6.99 -6.69 -50.88
CA ASN A 26 5.87 -6.01 -50.24
C ASN A 26 6.13 -4.56 -49.80
N LEU A 27 7.32 -3.98 -50.12
CA LEU A 27 7.65 -2.61 -49.82
C LEU A 27 7.32 -1.69 -51.02
N TYR A 28 6.69 -0.56 -50.75
CA TYR A 28 6.30 0.44 -51.72
C TYR A 28 6.70 1.83 -51.28
N LEU A 29 7.11 2.68 -52.21
CA LEU A 29 7.20 4.11 -52.06
C LEU A 29 5.89 4.73 -52.54
N ARG A 30 5.15 5.40 -51.67
CA ARG A 30 4.00 6.22 -52.04
C ARG A 30 4.41 7.68 -52.20
N VAL A 31 4.19 8.23 -53.35
CA VAL A 31 4.39 9.63 -53.67
C VAL A 31 3.01 10.27 -53.87
N LYS A 32 2.67 11.25 -53.06
CA LYS A 32 1.40 12.02 -53.17
C LYS A 32 1.58 13.12 -54.27
N GLU A 33 0.47 13.61 -54.81
CA GLU A 33 0.46 14.75 -55.73
C GLU A 33 1.09 15.99 -55.11
N THR A 34 1.02 16.17 -53.79
CA THR A 34 1.70 17.23 -53.05
C THR A 34 3.21 17.08 -52.95
N GLY A 35 3.78 16.04 -53.57
CA GLY A 35 5.21 15.71 -53.51
C GLY A 35 5.64 14.99 -52.21
N ALA A 36 4.73 14.78 -51.24
CA ALA A 36 5.04 14.06 -50.01
C ALA A 36 5.30 12.57 -50.30
N ARG A 37 6.41 12.05 -49.73
CA ARG A 37 6.91 10.69 -50.00
C ARG A 37 6.93 9.88 -48.71
N SER A 38 6.38 8.66 -48.74
CA SER A 38 6.29 7.76 -47.58
C SER A 38 6.44 6.30 -47.97
N TRP A 39 7.01 5.50 -47.09
CA TRP A 39 7.11 4.07 -47.24
C TRP A 39 5.83 3.39 -46.82
N VAL A 40 5.38 2.37 -47.53
CA VAL A 40 4.16 1.58 -47.29
C VAL A 40 4.50 0.11 -47.45
N PHE A 41 4.06 -0.72 -46.52
CA PHE A 41 4.14 -2.17 -46.61
C PHE A 41 2.75 -2.73 -46.91
N ARG A 42 2.60 -3.51 -48.00
CA ARG A 42 1.32 -4.10 -48.46
C ARG A 42 1.38 -5.61 -48.31
N TYR A 43 0.44 -6.20 -47.62
CA TYR A 43 0.35 -7.65 -47.40
C TYR A 43 -1.08 -8.15 -47.43
N LYS A 44 -1.23 -9.46 -47.70
CA LYS A 44 -2.53 -10.13 -47.63
C LYS A 44 -2.68 -10.81 -46.25
N GLN A 45 -3.79 -10.56 -45.58
CA GLN A 45 -4.19 -11.26 -44.36
C GLN A 45 -5.65 -11.67 -44.51
N SER A 46 -5.96 -12.95 -44.32
CA SER A 46 -7.32 -13.51 -44.44
C SER A 46 -8.02 -13.11 -45.75
N GLY A 47 -7.28 -13.15 -46.89
CA GLY A 47 -7.81 -12.82 -48.20
C GLY A 47 -7.91 -11.33 -48.53
N LYS A 48 -7.78 -10.42 -47.60
CA LYS A 48 -7.82 -8.95 -47.77
C LYS A 48 -6.42 -8.36 -47.85
N VAL A 49 -6.27 -7.35 -48.71
CA VAL A 49 -5.00 -6.56 -48.82
C VAL A 49 -5.02 -5.49 -47.74
N SER A 50 -4.00 -5.47 -46.88
CA SER A 50 -3.79 -4.47 -45.84
C SER A 50 -2.54 -3.63 -46.20
N GLU A 51 -2.57 -2.33 -45.82
CA GLU A 51 -1.47 -1.38 -46.01
C GLU A 51 -1.03 -0.86 -44.62
N LEU A 52 0.27 -0.89 -44.40
CA LEU A 52 0.90 -0.32 -43.22
C LEU A 52 1.87 0.81 -43.63
N GLY A 53 1.61 2.03 -43.14
CA GLY A 53 2.52 3.14 -43.34
C GLY A 53 3.79 2.98 -42.50
N LEU A 54 4.93 2.97 -43.15
CA LEU A 54 6.26 2.81 -42.50
C LEU A 54 6.95 4.14 -42.17
N GLY A 55 6.31 5.27 -42.47
CA GLY A 55 6.86 6.61 -42.24
C GLY A 55 7.36 7.31 -43.51
N SER A 56 7.74 8.61 -43.38
CA SER A 56 8.19 9.43 -44.49
C SER A 56 9.66 9.11 -44.85
N ILE A 57 10.08 9.46 -46.07
CA ILE A 57 11.48 9.33 -46.46
C ILE A 57 12.44 10.23 -45.66
N LYS A 58 11.89 11.28 -44.99
CA LYS A 58 12.64 12.13 -44.07
C LYS A 58 12.92 11.46 -42.73
N SER A 59 11.98 10.63 -42.25
CA SER A 59 12.12 9.93 -40.98
C SER A 59 12.72 8.53 -41.11
N ARG A 60 12.74 7.95 -42.32
CA ARG A 60 13.22 6.58 -42.55
C ARG A 60 13.90 6.47 -43.90
N SER A 61 15.18 6.13 -43.93
CA SER A 61 15.94 5.89 -45.16
C SER A 61 15.44 4.64 -45.91
N LEU A 62 15.76 4.51 -47.19
CA LEU A 62 15.45 3.33 -48.01
C LEU A 62 15.98 2.04 -47.37
N LYS A 63 17.21 2.04 -46.84
CA LYS A 63 17.79 0.90 -46.13
C LYS A 63 16.96 0.51 -44.90
N GLN A 64 16.60 1.46 -44.06
CA GLN A 64 15.79 1.22 -42.90
C GLN A 64 14.36 0.71 -43.23
N ALA A 65 13.78 1.19 -44.35
CA ALA A 65 12.49 0.70 -44.83
C ALA A 65 12.57 -0.76 -45.30
N ARG A 66 13.64 -1.14 -45.98
CA ARG A 66 13.92 -2.52 -46.43
C ARG A 66 14.14 -3.47 -45.25
N ASP A 67 14.94 -3.04 -44.26
CA ASP A 67 15.20 -3.80 -43.03
C ASP A 67 13.88 -4.08 -42.26
N LEU A 68 13.03 -3.05 -42.20
CA LEU A 68 11.73 -3.19 -41.52
C LEU A 68 10.78 -4.10 -42.31
N ALA A 69 10.72 -3.93 -43.65
CA ALA A 69 9.92 -4.78 -44.54
C ALA A 69 10.36 -6.26 -44.45
N THR A 70 11.66 -6.52 -44.30
CA THR A 70 12.18 -7.88 -44.06
C THR A 70 11.70 -8.46 -42.74
N LYS A 71 11.79 -7.71 -41.65
CA LYS A 71 11.25 -8.14 -40.33
C LYS A 71 9.75 -8.40 -40.38
N MET A 72 9.00 -7.58 -41.13
CA MET A 72 7.56 -7.76 -41.30
C MET A 72 7.21 -9.01 -42.09
N ARG A 73 7.98 -9.34 -43.15
CA ARG A 73 7.81 -10.61 -43.87
C ARG A 73 8.07 -11.82 -42.96
N THR A 74 9.14 -11.78 -42.18
CA THR A 74 9.44 -12.83 -41.19
C THR A 74 8.31 -12.97 -40.19
N ALA A 75 7.78 -11.87 -39.64
CA ALA A 75 6.65 -11.92 -38.73
C ALA A 75 5.38 -12.58 -39.35
N ILE A 76 5.10 -12.25 -40.64
CA ILE A 76 3.97 -12.89 -41.34
C ILE A 76 4.21 -14.39 -41.51
N THR A 77 5.42 -14.81 -41.87
CA THR A 77 5.79 -16.23 -41.99
C THR A 77 5.66 -16.97 -40.67
N GLU A 78 5.93 -16.29 -39.55
CA GLU A 78 5.76 -16.81 -38.17
C GLU A 78 4.31 -16.72 -37.65
N GLY A 79 3.35 -16.30 -38.48
CA GLY A 79 1.95 -16.13 -38.06
C GLY A 79 1.69 -14.93 -37.15
N LYS A 80 2.68 -14.02 -36.98
CA LYS A 80 2.57 -12.82 -36.16
C LYS A 80 2.01 -11.65 -36.94
N ASN A 81 1.31 -10.73 -36.26
CA ASN A 81 0.77 -9.53 -36.89
C ASN A 81 1.90 -8.51 -37.17
N PRO A 82 2.19 -8.18 -38.47
CA PRO A 82 3.27 -7.25 -38.85
C PRO A 82 2.98 -5.81 -38.36
N ALA A 83 1.72 -5.44 -38.10
CA ALA A 83 1.37 -4.10 -37.60
C ALA A 83 2.03 -3.78 -36.25
N LEU A 84 2.31 -4.79 -35.42
CA LEU A 84 2.99 -4.62 -34.15
C LEU A 84 4.43 -4.09 -34.32
N LEU A 85 5.08 -4.35 -35.47
CA LEU A 85 6.42 -3.85 -35.76
C LEU A 85 6.45 -2.36 -36.19
N VAL A 86 5.31 -1.82 -36.66
CA VAL A 86 5.19 -0.40 -37.05
C VAL A 86 4.80 0.46 -35.85
N ASN A 87 3.94 -0.04 -34.99
CA ASN A 87 3.45 0.69 -33.82
C ASN A 87 4.51 0.90 -32.72
N LEU A 88 5.74 0.43 -32.94
CA LEU A 88 6.88 0.68 -32.05
C LEU A 88 7.34 2.16 -32.02
N LYS A 89 6.69 3.08 -32.76
CA LYS A 89 6.83 4.55 -32.57
C LYS A 89 5.55 5.28 -33.00
N SER A 90 4.46 5.12 -32.28
CA SER A 90 3.50 6.21 -32.18
C SER A 90 4.19 7.35 -31.42
N ASN A 91 4.16 8.58 -31.97
CA ASN A 91 4.66 9.81 -31.33
C ASN A 91 3.78 10.28 -30.16
N LEU A 92 3.23 9.38 -29.37
CA LEU A 92 2.78 9.70 -28.04
C LEU A 92 4.05 9.72 -27.17
N PRO A 93 4.26 10.76 -26.35
CA PRO A 93 5.36 10.76 -25.40
C PRO A 93 5.24 9.48 -24.58
N SER A 94 6.21 8.58 -24.77
CA SER A 94 6.22 7.29 -24.08
C SER A 94 6.34 7.59 -22.60
N LYS A 95 5.25 7.33 -21.83
CA LYS A 95 5.20 7.55 -20.38
C LYS A 95 6.28 6.70 -19.70
N THR A 96 7.02 7.33 -18.81
CA THR A 96 8.01 6.65 -17.99
C THR A 96 7.34 5.90 -16.84
N PHE A 97 8.07 5.02 -16.14
CA PHE A 97 7.59 4.39 -14.93
C PHE A 97 7.06 5.41 -13.90
N LYS A 98 7.77 6.55 -13.76
CA LYS A 98 7.36 7.61 -12.83
C LYS A 98 6.02 8.23 -13.25
N ASP A 99 5.80 8.46 -14.54
CA ASP A 99 4.55 9.04 -15.03
C ASP A 99 3.37 8.13 -14.75
N TYR A 100 3.50 6.83 -15.03
CA TYR A 100 2.48 5.83 -14.68
C TYR A 100 2.26 5.69 -13.16
N ALA A 101 3.34 5.79 -12.37
CA ALA A 101 3.22 5.73 -10.92
C ALA A 101 2.43 6.91 -10.35
N LEU A 102 2.69 8.13 -10.83
CA LEU A 102 1.96 9.33 -10.40
C LEU A 102 0.49 9.26 -10.79
N GLU A 103 0.21 8.84 -12.02
CA GLU A 103 -1.16 8.68 -12.53
C GLU A 103 -1.93 7.62 -11.72
N LEU A 104 -1.33 6.46 -11.45
CA LEU A 104 -1.95 5.41 -10.64
C LEU A 104 -2.21 5.86 -9.20
N ILE A 105 -1.28 6.62 -8.60
CA ILE A 105 -1.46 7.16 -7.25
C ILE A 105 -2.66 8.11 -7.22
N GLU A 106 -2.80 8.97 -8.23
CA GLU A 106 -3.91 9.92 -8.31
C GLU A 106 -5.26 9.19 -8.47
N ILE A 107 -5.35 8.23 -9.37
CA ILE A 107 -6.56 7.39 -9.56
C ILE A 107 -6.95 6.65 -8.26
N LYS A 108 -5.96 6.14 -7.52
CA LYS A 108 -6.22 5.40 -6.28
C LYS A 108 -6.46 6.30 -5.07
N ARG A 109 -6.15 7.59 -5.15
CA ARG A 109 -6.23 8.53 -4.03
C ARG A 109 -7.62 8.58 -3.42
N ASP A 110 -8.64 8.65 -4.23
CA ASP A 110 -10.04 8.73 -3.78
C ASP A 110 -10.52 7.44 -3.10
N GLY A 111 -9.92 6.30 -3.45
CA GLY A 111 -10.20 5.00 -2.81
C GLY A 111 -9.44 4.77 -1.49
N TRP A 112 -8.46 5.63 -1.15
CA TRP A 112 -7.69 5.47 0.08
C TRP A 112 -8.27 6.32 1.22
N ARG A 113 -8.80 5.66 2.24
CA ARG A 113 -9.33 6.31 3.44
C ARG A 113 -8.34 7.20 4.19
N ASN A 114 -7.06 6.88 4.12
CA ASN A 114 -6.03 7.60 4.84
C ASN A 114 -5.12 8.32 3.85
N ALA A 115 -5.17 9.65 3.85
CA ALA A 115 -4.28 10.50 3.04
C ALA A 115 -2.78 10.16 3.23
N LYS A 116 -2.40 9.66 4.42
CA LYS A 116 -1.04 9.17 4.68
C LYS A 116 -0.66 7.98 3.80
N HIS A 117 -1.62 7.22 3.29
CA HIS A 117 -1.34 6.06 2.43
C HIS A 117 -0.80 6.50 1.06
N ALA A 118 -1.41 7.52 0.44
CA ALA A 118 -0.91 8.13 -0.79
C ALA A 118 0.52 8.68 -0.57
N GLN A 119 0.71 9.43 0.53
CA GLN A 119 2.03 9.97 0.88
C GLN A 119 3.10 8.89 1.08
N GLN A 120 2.73 7.74 1.69
CA GLN A 120 3.64 6.60 1.84
C GLN A 120 4.02 5.97 0.49
N TRP A 121 3.08 5.90 -0.47
CA TRP A 121 3.39 5.44 -1.81
C TRP A 121 4.39 6.37 -2.49
N GLU A 122 4.10 7.67 -2.51
CA GLU A 122 4.97 8.67 -3.11
C GLU A 122 6.37 8.67 -2.49
N ASN A 123 6.46 8.73 -1.15
CA ASN A 123 7.74 8.78 -0.43
C ASN A 123 8.60 7.55 -0.73
N THR A 124 8.03 6.34 -0.68
CA THR A 124 8.81 5.11 -0.91
C THR A 124 9.22 4.94 -2.36
N LEU A 125 8.35 5.27 -3.32
CA LEU A 125 8.71 5.24 -4.73
C LEU A 125 9.77 6.29 -5.04
N LYS A 126 9.63 7.51 -4.50
CA LYS A 126 10.60 8.59 -4.67
C LYS A 126 11.97 8.25 -4.09
N GLN A 127 12.00 7.62 -2.92
CA GLN A 127 13.24 7.31 -2.21
C GLN A 127 13.98 6.12 -2.86
N PHE A 128 13.28 5.05 -3.21
CA PHE A 128 13.92 3.77 -3.54
C PHE A 128 13.82 3.37 -5.02
N VAL A 129 12.83 3.87 -5.76
CA VAL A 129 12.51 3.39 -7.10
C VAL A 129 12.84 4.40 -8.18
N TYR A 130 12.39 5.64 -8.05
CA TYR A 130 12.59 6.66 -9.09
C TYR A 130 14.06 6.94 -9.43
N PRO A 131 15.02 6.93 -8.48
CA PRO A 131 16.43 7.11 -8.84
C PRO A 131 16.98 6.03 -9.78
N LYS A 132 16.41 4.81 -9.74
CA LYS A 132 16.91 3.66 -10.49
C LYS A 132 16.14 3.38 -11.78
N ILE A 133 14.82 3.43 -11.75
CA ILE A 133 13.97 3.08 -12.88
C ILE A 133 12.91 4.13 -13.23
N GLY A 134 12.85 5.25 -12.51
CA GLY A 134 11.81 6.26 -12.71
C GLY A 134 11.75 6.84 -14.12
N LYS A 135 12.89 6.96 -14.79
CA LYS A 135 13.01 7.48 -16.18
C LYS A 135 12.94 6.39 -17.26
N LYS A 136 12.93 5.10 -16.86
CA LYS A 136 12.82 4.00 -17.82
C LYS A 136 11.39 3.87 -18.34
N LEU A 137 11.25 3.41 -19.56
CA LEU A 137 9.98 2.95 -20.08
C LEU A 137 9.61 1.63 -19.37
N PRO A 138 8.32 1.36 -19.10
CA PRO A 138 7.90 0.09 -18.48
C PRO A 138 8.38 -1.14 -19.26
N ALA A 139 8.50 -1.05 -20.58
CA ALA A 139 9.03 -2.12 -21.44
C ALA A 139 10.53 -2.41 -21.24
N ASP A 140 11.30 -1.43 -20.77
CA ASP A 140 12.75 -1.53 -20.58
C ASP A 140 13.12 -1.95 -19.14
N ILE A 141 12.13 -2.17 -18.29
CA ILE A 141 12.36 -2.58 -16.90
C ILE A 141 12.46 -4.10 -16.82
N SER A 142 13.63 -4.56 -16.40
CA SER A 142 13.97 -5.97 -16.29
C SER A 142 13.75 -6.53 -14.88
N LEU A 143 13.72 -7.88 -14.75
CA LEU A 143 13.78 -8.57 -13.46
C LEU A 143 15.02 -8.15 -12.66
N ALA A 144 16.16 -7.95 -13.32
CA ALA A 144 17.41 -7.54 -12.67
C ALA A 144 17.28 -6.15 -12.01
N ASP A 145 16.60 -5.20 -12.67
CA ASP A 145 16.33 -3.88 -12.10
C ASP A 145 15.53 -3.98 -10.81
N ILE A 146 14.44 -4.76 -10.83
CA ILE A 146 13.58 -4.95 -9.65
C ILE A 146 14.33 -5.65 -8.52
N LYS A 147 15.05 -6.73 -8.85
CA LYS A 147 15.89 -7.46 -7.88
C LYS A 147 16.89 -6.52 -7.20
N ASN A 148 17.61 -5.70 -7.98
CA ASN A 148 18.63 -4.77 -7.45
C ASN A 148 18.02 -3.70 -6.53
N ILE A 149 16.80 -3.21 -6.82
CA ILE A 149 16.09 -2.30 -5.92
C ILE A 149 15.79 -2.98 -4.59
N LEU A 150 15.28 -4.21 -4.65
CA LEU A 150 14.80 -4.92 -3.47
C LEU A 150 15.93 -5.46 -2.59
N LEU A 151 17.03 -5.94 -3.18
CA LEU A 151 18.15 -6.54 -2.45
C LEU A 151 18.72 -5.63 -1.36
N GLU A 152 18.78 -4.32 -1.60
CA GLU A 152 19.32 -3.36 -0.61
C GLU A 152 18.57 -3.36 0.73
N MET A 153 17.31 -3.80 0.72
CA MET A 153 16.46 -3.80 1.91
C MET A 153 15.82 -5.16 2.20
N TRP A 154 16.05 -6.17 1.35
CA TRP A 154 15.33 -7.44 1.44
C TRP A 154 15.57 -8.18 2.74
N ALA A 155 16.82 -8.18 3.24
CA ALA A 155 17.18 -8.84 4.48
C ALA A 155 16.99 -7.94 5.73
N THR A 156 17.15 -6.62 5.60
CA THR A 156 17.18 -5.69 6.74
C THR A 156 15.84 -5.04 7.03
N LYS A 157 15.02 -4.80 5.98
CA LYS A 157 13.70 -4.15 6.05
C LYS A 157 12.69 -4.92 5.22
N THR A 158 12.61 -6.22 5.44
CA THR A 158 11.84 -7.18 4.60
C THR A 158 10.40 -6.75 4.37
N GLU A 159 9.68 -6.32 5.41
CA GLU A 159 8.29 -5.87 5.29
C GLU A 159 8.15 -4.64 4.37
N THR A 160 9.08 -3.69 4.49
CA THR A 160 9.13 -2.51 3.60
C THR A 160 9.43 -2.93 2.17
N ALA A 161 10.37 -3.86 1.96
CA ALA A 161 10.72 -4.38 0.65
C ALA A 161 9.55 -5.12 -0.03
N VAL A 162 8.82 -5.92 0.72
CA VAL A 162 7.61 -6.63 0.22
C VAL A 162 6.53 -5.64 -0.21
N ARG A 163 6.27 -4.61 0.60
CA ARG A 163 5.31 -3.56 0.25
C ARG A 163 5.77 -2.75 -0.95
N LEU A 164 7.07 -2.42 -1.02
CA LEU A 164 7.64 -1.71 -2.16
C LEU A 164 7.52 -2.52 -3.45
N ARG A 165 7.82 -3.84 -3.40
CA ARG A 165 7.61 -4.76 -4.52
C ARG A 165 6.16 -4.71 -5.01
N GLY A 166 5.18 -4.82 -4.11
CA GLY A 166 3.77 -4.76 -4.48
C GLY A 166 3.37 -3.43 -5.12
N ARG A 167 3.98 -2.31 -4.71
CA ARG A 167 3.77 -1.00 -5.34
C ARG A 167 4.34 -0.95 -6.75
N ILE A 168 5.56 -1.45 -6.95
CA ILE A 168 6.19 -1.55 -8.28
C ILE A 168 5.36 -2.46 -9.20
N GLU A 169 4.93 -3.62 -8.69
CA GLU A 169 4.06 -4.55 -9.40
C GLU A 169 2.78 -3.87 -9.89
N ALA A 170 2.09 -3.15 -9.01
CA ALA A 170 0.85 -2.45 -9.34
C ALA A 170 1.05 -1.36 -10.42
N VAL A 171 2.16 -0.62 -10.37
CA VAL A 171 2.48 0.40 -11.40
C VAL A 171 2.75 -0.26 -12.75
N LEU A 172 3.50 -1.35 -12.77
CA LEU A 172 3.82 -2.07 -14.00
C LEU A 172 2.61 -2.79 -14.59
N ASP A 173 1.74 -3.37 -13.75
CA ASP A 173 0.47 -3.95 -14.23
C ASP A 173 -0.44 -2.87 -14.83
N TYR A 174 -0.52 -1.69 -14.20
CA TYR A 174 -1.27 -0.54 -14.73
C TYR A 174 -0.72 -0.10 -16.10
N ALA A 175 0.61 0.01 -16.22
CA ALA A 175 1.25 0.37 -17.48
C ALA A 175 1.01 -0.69 -18.58
N ILE A 176 1.08 -1.99 -18.24
CA ILE A 176 0.83 -3.10 -19.17
C ILE A 176 -0.59 -3.03 -19.74
N VAL A 177 -1.58 -2.81 -18.86
CA VAL A 177 -2.98 -2.70 -19.27
C VAL A 177 -3.22 -1.44 -20.11
N HIS A 178 -2.59 -0.31 -19.73
CA HIS A 178 -2.78 0.97 -20.40
C HIS A 178 -2.12 1.00 -21.80
N GLU A 179 -1.02 0.26 -21.99
CA GLU A 179 -0.31 0.12 -23.26
C GLU A 179 -0.85 -1.02 -24.15
N ASP A 180 -1.86 -1.77 -23.68
CA ASP A 180 -2.36 -3.01 -24.35
C ASP A 180 -1.19 -3.95 -24.70
N ALA A 181 -0.27 -4.14 -23.76
CA ALA A 181 1.00 -4.80 -24.01
C ALA A 181 0.97 -6.27 -23.58
N ASP A 182 1.34 -7.16 -24.49
CA ASP A 182 1.54 -8.60 -24.16
C ASP A 182 2.96 -8.82 -23.62
N ARG A 183 3.17 -8.49 -22.34
CA ARG A 183 4.43 -8.74 -21.62
C ARG A 183 4.19 -9.14 -20.16
N ARG A 184 5.11 -9.93 -19.61
CA ARG A 184 5.07 -10.30 -18.20
C ARG A 184 5.57 -9.16 -17.31
N ASN A 185 4.90 -8.97 -16.18
CA ASN A 185 5.35 -8.01 -15.18
C ASN A 185 6.58 -8.57 -14.42
N PRO A 186 7.76 -7.91 -14.49
CA PRO A 186 8.98 -8.39 -13.83
C PRO A 186 8.93 -8.29 -12.30
N ALA A 187 8.00 -7.53 -11.72
CA ALA A 187 7.84 -7.40 -10.26
C ALA A 187 6.92 -8.46 -9.64
N ARG A 188 6.33 -9.37 -10.42
CA ARG A 188 5.53 -10.48 -9.88
C ARG A 188 6.36 -11.36 -8.96
N TRP A 189 5.74 -11.77 -7.85
CA TRP A 189 6.38 -12.66 -6.90
C TRP A 189 6.38 -14.10 -7.43
N LYS A 190 5.18 -14.70 -7.56
CA LYS A 190 5.01 -16.11 -7.91
C LYS A 190 5.46 -16.40 -9.35
N GLY A 191 6.34 -17.39 -9.48
CA GLY A 191 6.88 -17.81 -10.77
C GLY A 191 7.95 -16.87 -11.36
N ASN A 192 8.39 -15.86 -10.58
CA ASN A 192 9.37 -14.87 -11.05
C ASN A 192 10.37 -14.52 -9.93
N LEU A 193 10.10 -13.52 -9.10
CA LEU A 193 11.01 -13.08 -8.04
C LEU A 193 11.22 -14.14 -6.94
N ASP A 194 10.28 -15.05 -6.73
CA ASP A 194 10.39 -16.19 -5.83
C ASP A 194 11.50 -17.18 -6.22
N LYS A 195 12.02 -17.09 -7.45
CA LYS A 195 13.14 -17.92 -7.94
C LYS A 195 14.50 -17.27 -7.70
N VAL A 196 14.53 -15.96 -7.41
CA VAL A 196 15.77 -15.17 -7.32
C VAL A 196 15.93 -14.44 -5.98
N LEU A 197 14.91 -14.42 -5.14
CA LEU A 197 14.92 -13.86 -3.79
C LEU A 197 14.43 -14.89 -2.77
N PRO A 198 15.03 -14.96 -1.58
CA PRO A 198 14.55 -15.85 -0.53
C PRO A 198 13.16 -15.43 -0.05
N PRO A 199 12.29 -16.39 0.33
CA PRO A 199 10.96 -16.08 0.83
C PRO A 199 10.99 -15.14 2.04
N PRO A 200 10.17 -14.06 2.07
CA PRO A 200 10.17 -13.10 3.17
C PRO A 200 9.96 -13.73 4.56
N LYS A 201 9.08 -14.74 4.65
CA LYS A 201 8.80 -15.46 5.90
C LYS A 201 10.02 -16.19 6.50
N LYS A 202 11.04 -16.51 5.69
CA LYS A 202 12.28 -17.13 6.17
C LYS A 202 13.29 -16.11 6.70
N LEU A 203 13.16 -14.84 6.29
CA LEU A 203 14.11 -13.78 6.66
C LEU A 203 13.69 -13.04 7.93
N THR A 204 12.40 -12.89 8.16
CA THR A 204 11.89 -12.21 9.35
C THR A 204 10.99 -13.15 10.13
N LYS A 205 11.42 -13.47 11.35
CA LYS A 205 10.47 -13.96 12.36
C LYS A 205 9.48 -12.81 12.63
N VAL A 206 8.21 -13.13 12.77
CA VAL A 206 7.20 -12.14 13.21
C VAL A 206 7.63 -11.67 14.60
N ILE A 207 8.22 -10.48 14.67
CA ILE A 207 8.52 -9.85 15.96
C ILE A 207 7.23 -9.13 16.33
N HIS A 208 6.55 -9.64 17.36
CA HIS A 208 5.39 -8.96 17.93
C HIS A 208 5.81 -7.59 18.48
N HIS A 209 4.88 -6.64 18.51
CA HIS A 209 5.15 -5.35 19.14
C HIS A 209 5.58 -5.58 20.60
N PRO A 210 6.72 -5.01 21.04
CA PRO A 210 7.13 -5.13 22.42
C PRO A 210 6.01 -4.64 23.34
N SER A 211 5.56 -5.51 24.22
CA SER A 211 4.51 -5.24 25.22
C SER A 211 5.11 -5.24 26.62
N ALA A 212 4.54 -4.43 27.50
CA ALA A 212 4.80 -4.59 28.92
C ALA A 212 4.21 -5.91 29.40
N ASP A 213 4.85 -6.57 30.35
CA ASP A 213 4.17 -7.63 31.09
C ASP A 213 2.93 -7.03 31.76
N TYR A 214 1.83 -7.80 31.78
CA TYR A 214 0.62 -7.29 32.42
C TYR A 214 0.83 -7.05 33.92
N ILE A 215 1.73 -7.78 34.56
CA ILE A 215 2.11 -7.61 35.97
C ILE A 215 2.65 -6.20 36.23
N ASP A 216 3.38 -5.63 35.26
CA ASP A 216 3.94 -4.28 35.38
C ASP A 216 2.93 -3.16 35.14
N VAL A 217 1.77 -3.47 34.55
CA VAL A 217 0.78 -2.44 34.15
C VAL A 217 0.31 -1.58 35.31
N PRO A 218 -0.01 -2.11 36.51
CA PRO A 218 -0.40 -1.27 37.65
C PRO A 218 0.67 -0.26 38.07
N ASN A 219 1.95 -0.65 38.07
CA ASN A 219 3.07 0.24 38.38
C ASN A 219 3.23 1.34 37.30
N ILE A 220 3.15 0.95 36.01
CA ILE A 220 3.17 1.92 34.90
C ILE A 220 2.02 2.92 35.04
N MET A 221 0.82 2.45 35.35
CA MET A 221 -0.35 3.30 35.57
C MET A 221 -0.17 4.24 36.77
N SER A 222 0.46 3.78 37.86
CA SER A 222 0.79 4.63 39.01
C SER A 222 1.72 5.78 38.59
N ARG A 223 2.82 5.48 37.91
CA ARG A 223 3.79 6.49 37.42
C ARG A 223 3.18 7.45 36.39
N LEU A 224 2.19 6.99 35.61
CA LEU A 224 1.44 7.85 34.68
C LEU A 224 0.52 8.82 35.42
N ARG A 225 -0.05 8.43 36.58
CA ARG A 225 -0.90 9.32 37.41
C ARG A 225 -0.10 10.50 37.99
N GLU A 226 1.21 10.36 38.19
CA GLU A 226 2.08 11.44 38.65
C GLU A 226 2.36 12.50 37.57
N LYS A 227 1.94 12.25 36.31
CA LYS A 227 2.18 13.15 35.17
C LYS A 227 0.88 13.86 34.78
N ASP A 228 0.83 15.16 35.08
CA ASP A 228 -0.30 16.01 34.72
C ASP A 228 -0.13 16.57 33.31
N THR A 229 -0.33 15.71 32.31
CA THR A 229 -0.24 16.06 30.87
C THR A 229 -1.30 15.35 30.06
N VAL A 230 -1.80 16.00 29.00
CA VAL A 230 -2.79 15.39 28.09
C VAL A 230 -2.29 14.05 27.51
N SER A 231 -0.98 13.92 27.28
CA SER A 231 -0.39 12.68 26.78
C SER A 231 -0.44 11.53 27.82
N ALA A 232 -0.27 11.84 29.10
CA ALA A 232 -0.39 10.86 30.16
C ALA A 232 -1.84 10.42 30.36
N TYR A 233 -2.78 11.36 30.37
CA TYR A 233 -4.22 11.07 30.42
C TYR A 233 -4.66 10.22 29.22
N ASN A 234 -4.22 10.58 27.99
CA ASN A 234 -4.54 9.77 26.80
C ASN A 234 -3.94 8.36 26.87
N LEU A 235 -2.70 8.22 27.35
CA LEU A 235 -2.07 6.89 27.46
C LEU A 235 -2.78 6.02 28.49
N ARG A 236 -3.12 6.58 29.66
CA ARG A 236 -3.93 5.89 30.69
C ARG A 236 -5.28 5.47 30.12
N PHE A 237 -5.98 6.35 29.42
CA PHE A 237 -7.25 6.05 28.76
C PHE A 237 -7.12 4.96 27.72
N THR A 238 -6.04 4.98 26.91
CA THR A 238 -5.74 3.95 25.90
C THR A 238 -5.55 2.57 26.55
N ILE A 239 -4.83 2.51 27.67
CA ILE A 239 -4.59 1.26 28.43
C ILE A 239 -5.91 0.74 29.00
N LEU A 240 -6.68 1.60 29.68
CA LEU A 240 -7.94 1.24 30.33
C LEU A 240 -9.01 0.77 29.35
N THR A 241 -9.04 1.34 28.15
CA THR A 241 -10.03 0.98 27.11
C THR A 241 -9.52 -0.11 26.15
N ALA A 242 -8.26 -0.52 26.27
CA ALA A 242 -7.58 -1.47 25.39
C ALA A 242 -7.71 -1.12 23.87
N THR A 243 -7.86 0.16 23.53
CA THR A 243 -8.05 0.67 22.17
C THR A 243 -6.73 0.86 21.44
N ARG A 244 -6.80 1.10 20.12
CA ARG A 244 -5.63 1.51 19.35
C ARG A 244 -5.30 2.99 19.64
N SER A 245 -4.01 3.32 19.70
CA SER A 245 -3.54 4.70 19.95
C SER A 245 -4.23 5.75 19.07
N GLY A 246 -4.47 5.44 17.79
CA GLY A 246 -5.18 6.36 16.88
C GLY A 246 -6.66 6.55 17.22
N GLU A 247 -7.30 5.53 17.79
CA GLU A 247 -8.70 5.57 18.21
C GLU A 247 -8.85 6.48 19.44
N SER A 248 -8.03 6.29 20.48
CA SER A 248 -8.07 7.08 21.71
C SER A 248 -7.63 8.54 21.49
N ARG A 249 -6.54 8.78 20.74
CA ARG A 249 -6.09 10.15 20.44
C ARG A 249 -7.11 10.96 19.63
N GLY A 250 -7.93 10.30 18.85
CA GLY A 250 -8.97 10.94 18.07
C GLY A 250 -10.36 10.87 18.74
N ALA A 251 -10.48 10.52 20.03
CA ALA A 251 -11.74 10.47 20.73
C ALA A 251 -12.44 11.84 20.72
N LEU A 252 -13.74 11.84 20.46
CA LEU A 252 -14.58 13.03 20.43
C LEU A 252 -15.57 13.00 21.58
N TRP A 253 -15.89 14.16 22.14
CA TRP A 253 -16.92 14.28 23.18
C TRP A 253 -18.29 13.82 22.69
N SER A 254 -18.61 14.02 21.43
CA SER A 254 -19.83 13.53 20.79
C SER A 254 -19.95 12.01 20.73
N GLU A 255 -18.85 11.27 20.96
CA GLU A 255 -18.82 9.81 20.99
C GLU A 255 -18.99 9.23 22.39
N ILE A 256 -18.95 10.08 23.44
CA ILE A 256 -18.95 9.67 24.84
C ILE A 256 -20.37 9.86 25.42
N ASP A 257 -20.97 8.76 25.84
CA ASP A 257 -22.17 8.74 26.66
C ASP A 257 -21.77 8.51 28.14
N LEU A 258 -21.68 9.61 28.88
CA LEU A 258 -21.31 9.56 30.29
C LEU A 258 -22.42 8.94 31.18
N ALA A 259 -23.69 9.07 30.81
CA ALA A 259 -24.81 8.52 31.55
C ALA A 259 -24.80 6.99 31.47
N ASN A 260 -24.63 6.42 30.30
CA ASN A 260 -24.57 4.99 30.08
C ASN A 260 -23.15 4.41 30.22
N LYS A 261 -22.13 5.29 30.44
CA LYS A 261 -20.72 4.91 30.60
C LYS A 261 -20.22 4.13 29.37
N VAL A 262 -20.44 4.70 28.20
CA VAL A 262 -20.10 4.09 26.90
C VAL A 262 -19.36 5.08 26.02
N TRP A 263 -18.30 4.61 25.39
CA TRP A 263 -17.66 5.30 24.28
C TRP A 263 -17.98 4.57 22.98
N THR A 264 -18.67 5.21 22.06
CA THR A 264 -19.06 4.66 20.76
C THR A 264 -18.17 5.21 19.66
N ILE A 265 -17.25 4.40 19.15
CA ILE A 265 -16.39 4.77 18.02
C ILE A 265 -17.14 4.44 16.72
N PRO A 266 -17.43 5.43 15.85
CA PRO A 266 -18.13 5.19 14.59
C PRO A 266 -17.30 4.36 13.60
N ALA A 267 -17.98 3.60 12.74
CA ALA A 267 -17.35 2.74 11.74
C ALA A 267 -16.29 3.45 10.87
N SER A 268 -16.49 4.74 10.58
CA SER A 268 -15.57 5.57 9.80
C SER A 268 -14.19 5.74 10.44
N ARG A 269 -14.09 5.62 11.77
CA ARG A 269 -12.84 5.71 12.53
C ARG A 269 -12.22 4.35 12.86
N MET A 270 -12.96 3.25 12.67
CA MET A 270 -12.50 1.89 12.95
C MET A 270 -11.80 1.26 11.76
N LYS A 271 -10.71 0.51 12.02
CA LYS A 271 -9.98 -0.23 10.99
C LYS A 271 -10.84 -1.30 10.30
N ALA A 272 -11.77 -1.90 11.06
CA ALA A 272 -12.64 -2.98 10.59
C ALA A 272 -13.96 -2.48 9.97
N GLU A 273 -14.16 -1.16 9.85
CA GLU A 273 -15.36 -0.54 9.27
C GLU A 273 -16.67 -0.94 9.98
N ARG A 274 -16.56 -1.23 11.26
CA ARG A 274 -17.70 -1.56 12.13
C ARG A 274 -17.65 -0.67 13.35
N GLU A 275 -18.81 -0.14 13.77
CA GLU A 275 -18.95 0.59 15.01
C GLU A 275 -18.46 -0.25 16.19
N HIS A 276 -17.78 0.38 17.14
CA HIS A 276 -17.28 -0.27 18.33
C HIS A 276 -17.70 0.47 19.59
N LYS A 277 -18.51 -0.18 20.42
CA LYS A 277 -18.93 0.32 21.72
C LYS A 277 -17.99 -0.18 22.79
N ILE A 278 -17.44 0.71 23.59
CA ILE A 278 -16.49 0.41 24.66
C ILE A 278 -17.12 0.79 25.99
N PRO A 279 -17.34 -0.18 26.88
CA PRO A 279 -17.77 0.10 28.24
C PRO A 279 -16.64 0.83 28.97
N LEU A 280 -16.97 1.94 29.65
CA LEU A 280 -16.01 2.76 30.39
C LEU A 280 -16.00 2.33 31.86
N CYS A 281 -14.83 1.91 32.34
CA CYS A 281 -14.60 1.69 33.77
C CYS A 281 -14.53 3.03 34.53
N TYR A 282 -14.57 2.98 35.84
CA TYR A 282 -14.60 4.16 36.72
C TYR A 282 -13.36 5.05 36.48
N GLU A 283 -12.17 4.48 36.37
CA GLU A 283 -10.94 5.20 36.16
C GLU A 283 -10.91 5.89 34.78
N ALA A 284 -11.53 5.32 33.76
CA ALA A 284 -11.67 5.96 32.46
C ALA A 284 -12.61 7.17 32.52
N LEU A 285 -13.67 7.09 33.32
CA LEU A 285 -14.59 8.21 33.57
C LEU A 285 -13.91 9.35 34.37
N GLU A 286 -13.06 9.03 35.36
CA GLU A 286 -12.24 10.02 36.07
C GLU A 286 -11.36 10.79 35.09
N ILE A 287 -10.69 10.09 34.17
CA ILE A 287 -9.87 10.74 33.14
C ILE A 287 -10.72 11.67 32.26
N LEU A 288 -11.91 11.25 31.87
CA LEU A 288 -12.80 12.09 31.06
C LEU A 288 -13.27 13.33 31.84
N ALA A 289 -13.52 13.20 33.14
CA ALA A 289 -13.88 14.34 33.99
C ALA A 289 -12.75 15.36 34.05
N GLU A 290 -11.49 14.92 34.25
CA GLU A 290 -10.32 15.79 34.21
C GLU A 290 -10.16 16.46 32.85
N MET A 291 -10.27 15.69 31.75
CA MET A 291 -10.17 16.25 30.41
C MET A 291 -11.25 17.27 30.08
N LYS A 292 -12.43 17.16 30.73
CA LYS A 292 -13.49 18.15 30.59
C LYS A 292 -13.14 19.47 31.27
N ILE A 293 -12.45 19.43 32.41
CA ILE A 293 -11.91 20.63 33.08
C ILE A 293 -10.84 21.30 32.21
N TRP A 294 -9.98 20.51 31.55
CA TRP A 294 -8.92 21.03 30.67
C TRP A 294 -9.43 21.56 29.34
N ASN A 295 -10.68 21.29 28.98
CA ASN A 295 -11.27 21.68 27.69
C ASN A 295 -11.79 23.13 27.69
N ILE A 296 -10.91 24.08 28.02
CA ILE A 296 -11.20 25.52 28.12
C ILE A 296 -11.77 26.08 26.81
N ASN A 297 -11.35 25.55 25.67
CA ASN A 297 -11.72 26.04 24.33
C ASN A 297 -12.96 25.36 23.73
N ASN A 298 -13.72 24.58 24.51
CA ASN A 298 -14.88 23.83 24.06
C ASN A 298 -14.61 22.97 22.79
N SER A 299 -13.42 22.40 22.69
CA SER A 299 -13.06 21.48 21.62
C SER A 299 -13.92 20.23 21.68
N ASN A 300 -14.37 19.72 20.56
CA ASN A 300 -15.01 18.39 20.50
C ASN A 300 -13.99 17.25 20.68
N ILE A 301 -12.69 17.53 20.65
CA ILE A 301 -11.62 16.54 20.86
C ILE A 301 -11.40 16.33 22.34
N VAL A 302 -11.49 15.08 22.82
CA VAL A 302 -11.28 14.73 24.24
C VAL A 302 -9.84 15.02 24.66
N PHE A 303 -8.87 14.54 23.92
CA PHE A 303 -7.44 14.71 24.17
C PHE A 303 -6.87 15.76 23.22
N SER A 304 -7.27 17.02 23.44
CA SER A 304 -6.84 18.14 22.60
C SER A 304 -5.41 18.53 22.95
N GLY A 305 -4.56 18.60 21.93
CA GLY A 305 -3.23 19.19 22.01
C GLY A 305 -3.24 20.69 21.69
N ILE A 306 -2.07 21.22 21.37
CA ILE A 306 -1.89 22.62 20.97
C ILE A 306 -2.76 22.91 19.72
N CYS A 307 -3.38 24.09 19.68
CA CYS A 307 -4.24 24.56 18.58
C CYS A 307 -5.46 23.68 18.29
N ASN A 308 -6.07 23.08 19.30
CA ASN A 308 -7.28 22.23 19.16
C ASN A 308 -7.12 21.07 18.14
N LYS A 309 -5.92 20.53 18.03
CA LYS A 309 -5.64 19.32 17.22
C LYS A 309 -5.48 18.12 18.11
N ASN A 310 -5.74 16.93 17.54
CA ASN A 310 -5.46 15.67 18.22
C ASN A 310 -4.00 15.63 18.70
N ILE A 311 -3.78 15.14 19.91
CA ILE A 311 -2.44 14.89 20.42
C ILE A 311 -1.67 13.97 19.47
N SER A 312 -0.38 14.25 19.27
CA SER A 312 0.46 13.48 18.35
C SER A 312 0.82 12.11 18.93
N ASP A 313 1.02 11.13 18.05
CA ASP A 313 1.52 9.80 18.42
C ASP A 313 2.90 9.89 19.09
N VAL A 314 3.73 10.82 18.63
CA VAL A 314 5.07 11.07 19.16
C VAL A 314 5.00 11.54 20.62
N ALA A 315 4.05 12.42 20.99
CA ALA A 315 3.90 12.89 22.36
C ALA A 315 3.52 11.74 23.32
N VAL A 316 2.58 10.88 22.90
CA VAL A 316 2.15 9.73 23.71
C VAL A 316 3.30 8.71 23.87
N ASN A 317 4.01 8.40 22.78
CA ASN A 317 5.17 7.50 22.84
C ASN A 317 6.31 8.09 23.70
N LYS A 318 6.59 9.41 23.62
CA LYS A 318 7.59 10.07 24.48
C LYS A 318 7.22 9.94 25.97
N THR A 319 5.94 10.11 26.29
CA THR A 319 5.45 9.94 27.68
C THR A 319 5.63 8.50 28.16
N LEU A 320 5.32 7.50 27.31
CA LEU A 320 5.53 6.09 27.63
C LEU A 320 7.00 5.76 27.83
N HIS A 321 7.87 6.17 26.90
CA HIS A 321 9.29 5.84 26.95
C HIS A 321 10.03 6.52 28.11
N ALA A 322 9.49 7.60 28.66
CA ALA A 322 10.02 8.22 29.88
C ALA A 322 9.70 7.36 31.15
N ILE A 323 8.81 6.37 31.04
CA ILE A 323 8.44 5.49 32.14
C ILE A 323 9.05 4.10 31.91
N ILE A 324 8.86 3.54 30.72
CA ILE A 324 9.35 2.22 30.33
C ILE A 324 9.88 2.28 28.89
N PRO A 325 11.20 2.14 28.68
CA PRO A 325 11.77 2.07 27.34
C PRO A 325 11.41 0.72 26.68
N ASN A 326 11.52 0.66 25.35
CA ASN A 326 11.36 -0.57 24.55
C ASN A 326 9.95 -1.20 24.59
N VAL A 327 8.92 -0.50 25.03
CA VAL A 327 7.52 -0.91 24.98
C VAL A 327 6.76 0.02 24.02
N THR A 328 5.77 -0.50 23.33
CA THR A 328 4.92 0.30 22.44
C THR A 328 3.54 0.51 23.06
N VAL A 329 2.88 1.64 22.76
CA VAL A 329 1.48 1.88 23.18
C VAL A 329 0.57 0.75 22.67
N HIS A 330 0.84 0.23 21.47
CA HIS A 330 0.08 -0.91 20.91
C HIS A 330 0.27 -2.20 21.71
N GLY A 331 1.46 -2.39 22.32
CA GLY A 331 1.79 -3.56 23.13
C GLY A 331 0.85 -3.76 24.33
N PHE A 332 0.28 -2.70 24.89
CA PHE A 332 -0.67 -2.82 26.02
C PHE A 332 -1.96 -3.60 25.65
N ARG A 333 -2.31 -3.69 24.38
CA ARG A 333 -3.41 -4.55 23.93
C ARG A 333 -3.05 -6.03 24.08
N SER A 334 -1.77 -6.37 23.89
CA SER A 334 -1.27 -7.71 24.18
C SER A 334 -1.24 -7.97 25.68
N SER A 335 -0.79 -6.99 26.49
CA SER A 335 -0.84 -7.09 27.96
C SER A 335 -2.26 -7.35 28.47
N PHE A 336 -3.26 -6.60 28.00
CA PHE A 336 -4.67 -6.81 28.29
C PHE A 336 -5.15 -8.21 27.87
N ARG A 337 -4.78 -8.66 26.66
CA ARG A 337 -5.21 -9.97 26.15
C ARG A 337 -4.64 -11.13 26.96
N VAL A 338 -3.34 -11.04 27.33
CA VAL A 338 -2.65 -12.05 28.16
C VAL A 338 -3.24 -12.05 29.58
N TRP A 339 -3.35 -10.86 30.21
CA TRP A 339 -3.99 -10.72 31.52
C TRP A 339 -5.37 -11.38 31.57
N GLY A 340 -6.24 -11.04 30.60
CA GLY A 340 -7.60 -11.61 30.58
C GLY A 340 -7.62 -13.12 30.38
N ALA A 341 -6.68 -13.68 29.62
CA ALA A 341 -6.59 -15.12 29.41
C ALA A 341 -6.02 -15.88 30.62
N GLU A 342 -5.09 -15.27 31.36
CA GLU A 342 -4.38 -15.95 32.46
C GLU A 342 -5.02 -15.73 33.82
N THR A 343 -5.67 -14.58 34.05
CA THR A 343 -6.15 -14.18 35.36
C THR A 343 -7.68 -14.18 35.50
N THR A 344 -8.42 -14.39 34.42
CA THR A 344 -9.87 -14.38 34.40
C THR A 344 -10.47 -15.63 33.76
N SER A 345 -11.72 -15.95 34.11
CA SER A 345 -12.52 -16.99 33.44
C SER A 345 -13.24 -16.47 32.18
N THR A 346 -12.84 -15.30 31.66
CA THR A 346 -13.48 -14.66 30.50
C THR A 346 -13.26 -15.47 29.24
N PRO A 347 -14.31 -15.85 28.50
CA PRO A 347 -14.17 -16.54 27.24
C PRO A 347 -13.34 -15.72 26.23
N SER A 348 -12.49 -16.42 25.45
CA SER A 348 -11.63 -15.78 24.44
C SER A 348 -12.39 -14.86 23.48
N ALA A 349 -13.61 -15.23 23.08
CA ALA A 349 -14.47 -14.43 22.22
C ALA A 349 -14.76 -13.03 22.81
N VAL A 350 -14.96 -12.92 24.12
CA VAL A 350 -15.21 -11.63 24.80
C VAL A 350 -13.96 -10.77 24.77
N LEU A 351 -12.78 -11.38 25.00
CA LEU A 351 -11.49 -10.68 24.93
C LEU A 351 -11.20 -10.15 23.52
N GLU A 352 -11.45 -10.96 22.49
CA GLU A 352 -11.26 -10.54 21.08
C GLU A 352 -12.25 -9.41 20.70
N LEU A 353 -13.49 -9.48 21.14
CA LEU A 353 -14.48 -8.42 20.92
C LEU A 353 -14.12 -7.13 21.66
N ALA A 354 -13.58 -7.20 22.87
CA ALA A 354 -13.10 -6.03 23.60
C ALA A 354 -11.96 -5.32 22.84
N LEU A 355 -11.14 -6.09 22.14
CA LEU A 355 -10.07 -5.58 21.29
C LEU A 355 -10.54 -5.15 19.88
N ALA A 356 -11.82 -5.24 19.56
CA ALA A 356 -12.33 -5.03 18.19
C ALA A 356 -11.55 -5.83 17.14
N HIS A 357 -11.22 -7.09 17.46
CA HIS A 357 -10.67 -8.02 16.50
C HIS A 357 -11.80 -8.66 15.69
N VAL A 358 -11.59 -8.78 14.39
CA VAL A 358 -12.51 -9.51 13.52
C VAL A 358 -12.21 -10.99 13.64
N ASN A 359 -13.25 -11.78 13.92
CA ASN A 359 -13.11 -13.24 13.90
C ASN A 359 -12.80 -13.67 12.46
N GLN A 360 -11.64 -14.35 12.27
CA GLN A 360 -11.21 -14.84 10.96
C GLN A 360 -11.95 -16.11 10.53
N ASN A 361 -12.65 -16.77 11.45
CA ASN A 361 -13.50 -17.89 11.15
C ASN A 361 -14.88 -17.37 10.70
N GLU A 362 -15.15 -17.39 9.41
CA GLU A 362 -16.39 -16.90 8.81
C GLU A 362 -17.64 -17.62 9.38
N VAL A 363 -17.51 -18.88 9.74
CA VAL A 363 -18.59 -19.68 10.33
C VAL A 363 -18.94 -19.18 11.72
N GLU A 364 -17.94 -18.98 12.60
CA GLU A 364 -18.17 -18.42 13.94
C GLU A 364 -18.67 -16.99 13.87
N ALA A 365 -18.13 -16.18 12.95
CA ALA A 365 -18.56 -14.80 12.74
C ALA A 365 -20.04 -14.71 12.33
N ALA A 366 -20.55 -15.66 11.55
CA ALA A 366 -21.96 -15.73 11.14
C ALA A 366 -22.90 -16.05 12.30
N TYR A 367 -22.44 -16.84 13.29
CA TYR A 367 -23.23 -17.18 14.48
C TYR A 367 -23.15 -16.14 15.59
N GLN A 368 -22.13 -15.28 15.58
CA GLN A 368 -21.91 -14.27 16.61
C GLN A 368 -22.71 -12.98 16.34
N ARG A 369 -24.02 -13.01 16.60
CA ARG A 369 -24.94 -11.89 16.38
C ARG A 369 -24.89 -10.81 17.48
N SER A 370 -24.37 -11.12 18.66
CA SER A 370 -24.23 -10.21 19.79
C SER A 370 -22.79 -9.76 19.96
N ASP A 371 -22.60 -8.49 20.33
CA ASP A 371 -21.29 -7.91 20.66
C ASP A 371 -20.88 -8.20 22.12
N LEU A 372 -21.68 -8.99 22.85
CA LEU A 372 -21.48 -9.38 24.24
C LEU A 372 -21.18 -8.18 25.17
N PHE A 373 -21.88 -7.06 24.98
CA PHE A 373 -21.57 -5.77 25.57
C PHE A 373 -21.49 -5.82 27.10
N GLU A 374 -22.47 -6.45 27.80
CA GLU A 374 -22.47 -6.50 29.25
C GLU A 374 -21.33 -7.39 29.81
N ARG A 375 -20.99 -8.50 29.15
CA ARG A 375 -19.82 -9.29 29.53
C ARG A 375 -18.51 -8.51 29.34
N ARG A 376 -18.44 -7.67 28.30
CA ARG A 376 -17.30 -6.76 28.09
C ARG A 376 -17.28 -5.66 29.15
N ARG A 377 -18.43 -5.19 29.64
CA ARG A 377 -18.54 -4.23 30.74
C ARG A 377 -17.92 -4.78 32.01
N GLU A 378 -18.29 -6.01 32.35
CA GLU A 378 -17.72 -6.71 33.52
C GLU A 378 -16.19 -6.84 33.36
N LEU A 379 -15.73 -7.33 32.23
CA LEU A 379 -14.30 -7.48 31.93
C LEU A 379 -13.53 -6.15 32.06
N MET A 380 -14.06 -5.07 31.47
CA MET A 380 -13.39 -3.75 31.49
C MET A 380 -13.41 -3.15 32.89
N THR A 381 -14.43 -3.45 33.73
CA THR A 381 -14.44 -3.05 35.11
C THR A 381 -13.35 -3.76 35.92
N VAL A 382 -13.20 -5.08 35.75
CA VAL A 382 -12.15 -5.87 36.40
C VAL A 382 -10.78 -5.41 35.97
N TRP A 383 -10.60 -5.11 34.66
CA TRP A 383 -9.34 -4.56 34.12
C TRP A 383 -9.01 -3.18 34.70
N GLY A 384 -9.98 -2.27 34.80
CA GLY A 384 -9.81 -0.96 35.43
C GLY A 384 -9.34 -1.09 36.89
N ASN A 385 -10.00 -1.94 37.67
CA ASN A 385 -9.62 -2.22 39.03
C ASN A 385 -8.20 -2.78 39.13
N TYR A 386 -7.85 -3.73 38.27
CA TYR A 386 -6.49 -4.27 38.18
C TYR A 386 -5.44 -3.18 37.88
N CYS A 387 -5.70 -2.31 36.96
CA CYS A 387 -4.81 -1.17 36.62
C CYS A 387 -4.68 -0.14 37.76
N LYS A 388 -5.61 -0.11 38.71
CA LYS A 388 -5.59 0.80 39.88
C LYS A 388 -4.79 0.26 41.05
N THR A 389 -4.65 -1.07 41.14
CA THR A 389 -4.01 -1.73 42.28
C THR A 389 -2.60 -1.21 42.47
N LYS A 390 -2.27 -0.64 43.61
CA LYS A 390 -0.90 -0.40 44.03
C LYS A 390 -0.34 -1.74 44.44
N GLU A 391 0.72 -2.22 43.79
CA GLU A 391 1.33 -3.46 44.24
C GLU A 391 1.85 -3.36 45.66
N ASN A 392 1.28 -4.17 46.52
CA ASN A 392 1.99 -4.86 47.59
C ASN A 392 2.15 -6.34 47.19
N VAL A 393 2.75 -6.61 46.03
CA VAL A 393 3.17 -7.97 45.68
C VAL A 393 4.53 -8.20 46.28
N VAL A 394 4.54 -8.75 47.47
CA VAL A 394 5.71 -9.44 48.02
C VAL A 394 5.93 -10.65 47.10
N HIS A 395 6.98 -10.62 46.28
CA HIS A 395 7.47 -11.82 45.65
C HIS A 395 7.87 -12.82 46.74
N LEU A 396 7.01 -13.77 47.01
CA LEU A 396 7.42 -14.99 47.71
C LEU A 396 8.39 -15.72 46.77
N VAL A 397 9.66 -15.45 46.95
CA VAL A 397 10.75 -16.30 46.40
C VAL A 397 10.54 -17.64 47.07
N GLN A 398 9.94 -18.58 46.35
CA GLN A 398 10.02 -20.00 46.76
C GLN A 398 11.47 -20.44 46.54
N ASN A 399 12.24 -20.37 47.59
CA ASN A 399 13.44 -21.16 47.73
C ASN A 399 13.02 -22.63 47.83
N ALA A 400 13.34 -23.41 46.78
CA ALA A 400 13.49 -24.86 46.86
C ALA A 400 14.52 -25.27 45.82
#